data_04e85182a100639650ac3b842048eac7
#
_entry.id   04e85182a100639650ac3b842048eac7
#
_cell.length_a   1.000
_cell.length_b   1.000
_cell.length_c   1.000
_cell.angle_alpha   90.00
_cell.angle_beta   90.00
_cell.angle_gamma   90.00
#
_symmetry.space_group_name_H-M   'P 1'
#
loop_
_entity.id
_entity.type
_entity.pdbx_description
1 polymer ?
#
loop_
_entity_poly.entity_id
_entity_poly.type
_entity_poly.pdbx_seq_one_letter_code
_entity_poly.pdbx_strand_id
1 'polypeptide(L)'
;MNRDFTLDRVPPPVPVATREILGGGGLKLHTREWGNPEGFPLLFIHGWSQSDLCWLNQVSGDLADTFRMVTFDLRGHGLSEKPPGPEYYADGQLWADDLASVIDQTGLDQPVLVSWSYGGYVVADYLRAYGDAHISGINLAGSAMILRPPTFDHIGPGLLENAQDMCVPDLFVNIAATRRFLRACTSRPLGDDELAAALAWNMVVPPAIRGALLSRELDGSDVLARTSVPVLVSHGRDDMIVLPSMAERTLTACPAATLSWYEDVGHMPFWEAPDRFNRELADLASAVRSPQPARPNPLWPMPSALTADGA
;
A
#
# COMPACT_ATOMS: atom_id res chain seq x y z
N MET A 1 -20.43 -11.81 8.53
CA MET A 1 -20.29 -13.25 8.25
C MET A 1 -18.84 -13.48 7.88
N ASN A 2 -17.99 -13.93 8.83
CA ASN A 2 -16.58 -14.18 8.53
C ASN A 2 -16.50 -15.20 7.39
N ARG A 3 -16.06 -14.77 6.24
CA ARG A 3 -15.67 -15.70 5.18
C ARG A 3 -14.32 -16.29 5.61
N ASP A 4 -14.33 -17.50 6.15
CA ASP A 4 -13.11 -18.25 6.38
C ASP A 4 -12.37 -18.35 5.04
N PHE A 5 -11.25 -17.65 4.92
CA PHE A 5 -10.35 -17.75 3.78
C PHE A 5 -9.81 -19.19 3.76
N THR A 6 -10.27 -20.00 2.83
CA THR A 6 -9.74 -21.33 2.60
C THR A 6 -9.31 -21.44 1.14
N LEU A 7 -8.03 -21.69 0.91
CA LEU A 7 -7.45 -21.84 -0.43
C LEU A 7 -8.17 -22.90 -1.28
N ASP A 8 -8.81 -23.88 -0.63
CA ASP A 8 -9.40 -25.06 -1.28
C ASP A 8 -10.91 -24.95 -1.56
N ARG A 9 -11.61 -23.94 -1.02
CA ARG A 9 -13.09 -23.94 -1.02
C ARG A 9 -13.76 -22.84 -1.80
N VAL A 10 -13.04 -21.77 -2.16
CA VAL A 10 -13.59 -20.69 -2.98
C VAL A 10 -12.59 -20.44 -4.10
N PRO A 11 -13.03 -20.49 -5.37
CA PRO A 11 -12.14 -20.09 -6.44
C PRO A 11 -11.65 -18.66 -6.16
N PRO A 12 -10.36 -18.35 -6.41
CA PRO A 12 -9.85 -17.01 -6.20
C PRO A 12 -10.68 -16.03 -7.04
N PRO A 13 -10.90 -14.80 -6.54
CA PRO A 13 -11.58 -13.78 -7.32
C PRO A 13 -10.83 -13.57 -8.63
N VAL A 14 -11.57 -13.42 -9.73
CA VAL A 14 -11.01 -13.22 -11.07
C VAL A 14 -10.99 -11.72 -11.35
N PRO A 15 -9.84 -11.12 -11.66
CA PRO A 15 -9.78 -9.72 -12.04
C PRO A 15 -10.51 -9.46 -13.35
N VAL A 16 -11.11 -8.29 -13.51
CA VAL A 16 -11.72 -7.83 -14.77
C VAL A 16 -10.66 -7.69 -15.85
N ALA A 17 -9.48 -7.20 -15.49
CA ALA A 17 -8.32 -7.08 -16.37
C ALA A 17 -7.02 -7.25 -15.59
N THR A 18 -5.99 -7.71 -16.30
CA THR A 18 -4.60 -7.75 -15.80
C THR A 18 -3.71 -7.09 -16.85
N ARG A 19 -2.81 -6.22 -16.43
CA ARG A 19 -1.92 -5.48 -17.34
C ARG A 19 -0.51 -5.38 -16.76
N GLU A 20 0.47 -5.32 -17.65
CA GLU A 20 1.80 -4.80 -17.35
C GLU A 20 1.84 -3.33 -17.78
N ILE A 21 2.31 -2.47 -16.90
CA ILE A 21 2.52 -1.05 -17.19
C ILE A 21 3.98 -0.67 -16.96
N LEU A 22 4.42 0.43 -17.55
CA LEU A 22 5.77 0.94 -17.36
C LEU A 22 5.75 2.02 -16.27
N GLY A 23 6.36 1.72 -15.14
CA GLY A 23 6.56 2.64 -14.02
C GLY A 23 7.83 3.46 -14.14
N GLY A 24 8.24 4.07 -13.03
CA GLY A 24 9.44 4.90 -12.92
C GLY A 24 10.70 4.17 -13.38
N GLY A 25 11.48 4.83 -14.24
CA GLY A 25 12.67 4.24 -14.84
C GLY A 25 12.39 3.13 -15.84
N GLY A 26 11.15 3.00 -16.35
CA GLY A 26 10.77 1.99 -17.33
C GLY A 26 10.58 0.58 -16.76
N LEU A 27 10.50 0.44 -15.43
CA LEU A 27 10.29 -0.84 -14.76
C LEU A 27 8.87 -1.33 -14.98
N LYS A 28 8.70 -2.61 -15.29
CA LYS A 28 7.37 -3.22 -15.48
C LYS A 28 6.69 -3.50 -14.17
N LEU A 29 5.49 -2.95 -14.02
CA LEU A 29 4.61 -3.16 -12.90
C LEU A 29 3.42 -4.03 -13.31
N HIS A 30 3.09 -4.98 -12.43
CA HIS A 30 1.91 -5.83 -12.60
C HIS A 30 0.71 -5.19 -11.92
N THR A 31 -0.38 -5.03 -12.67
CA THR A 31 -1.64 -4.44 -12.19
C THR A 31 -2.82 -5.37 -12.43
N ARG A 32 -3.80 -5.32 -11.54
CA ARG A 32 -5.11 -5.98 -11.68
C ARG A 32 -6.22 -4.98 -11.46
N GLU A 33 -7.25 -5.09 -12.29
CA GLU A 33 -8.48 -4.31 -12.18
C GLU A 33 -9.62 -5.20 -11.72
N TRP A 34 -10.45 -4.69 -10.80
CA TRP A 34 -11.50 -5.43 -10.12
C TRP A 34 -12.77 -4.60 -10.02
N GLY A 35 -13.88 -5.28 -9.84
CA GLY A 35 -15.16 -4.65 -9.54
C GLY A 35 -15.83 -4.02 -10.74
N ASN A 36 -16.56 -2.92 -10.52
CA ASN A 36 -17.34 -2.23 -11.53
C ASN A 36 -16.47 -1.27 -12.36
N PRO A 37 -16.23 -1.52 -13.67
CA PRO A 37 -15.39 -0.65 -14.50
C PRO A 37 -15.85 0.81 -14.59
N GLU A 38 -17.15 1.06 -14.40
CA GLU A 38 -17.75 2.41 -14.39
C GLU A 38 -17.87 3.01 -12.99
N GLY A 39 -17.36 2.29 -11.98
CA GLY A 39 -17.40 2.70 -10.59
C GLY A 39 -16.41 3.82 -10.27
N PHE A 40 -16.61 4.47 -9.12
CA PHE A 40 -15.65 5.46 -8.63
C PHE A 40 -14.30 4.78 -8.30
N PRO A 41 -13.15 5.38 -8.69
CA PRO A 41 -11.87 4.67 -8.66
C PRO A 41 -11.23 4.62 -7.26
N LEU A 42 -10.77 3.42 -6.89
CA LEU A 42 -9.93 3.16 -5.72
C LEU A 42 -8.62 2.52 -6.18
N LEU A 43 -7.48 3.02 -5.70
CA LEU A 43 -6.15 2.48 -6.01
C LEU A 43 -5.48 1.97 -4.74
N PHE A 44 -5.18 0.66 -4.70
CA PHE A 44 -4.64 -0.04 -3.54
C PHE A 44 -3.13 -0.23 -3.63
N ILE A 45 -2.42 0.13 -2.55
CA ILE A 45 -0.96 0.18 -2.46
C ILE A 45 -0.54 -0.65 -1.23
N HIS A 46 0.05 -1.82 -1.47
CA HIS A 46 0.41 -2.75 -0.42
C HIS A 46 1.66 -2.34 0.38
N GLY A 47 1.95 -3.08 1.46
CA GLY A 47 3.08 -2.84 2.35
C GLY A 47 4.38 -3.55 1.95
N TRP A 48 5.43 -3.37 2.78
CA TRP A 48 6.74 -4.00 2.64
C TRP A 48 6.64 -5.51 2.61
N SER A 49 7.36 -6.15 1.69
CA SER A 49 7.41 -7.61 1.53
C SER A 49 6.07 -8.28 1.19
N GLN A 50 5.07 -7.54 0.77
CA GLN A 50 3.72 -8.05 0.46
C GLN A 50 3.49 -8.19 -1.05
N SER A 51 2.25 -8.36 -1.45
CA SER A 51 1.78 -8.25 -2.83
C SER A 51 0.36 -7.68 -2.85
N ASP A 52 -0.15 -7.40 -4.04
CA ASP A 52 -1.53 -6.95 -4.25
C ASP A 52 -2.58 -7.94 -3.73
N LEU A 53 -2.20 -9.22 -3.55
CA LEU A 53 -3.09 -10.25 -3.00
C LEU A 53 -3.51 -10.00 -1.54
N CYS A 54 -2.81 -9.14 -0.80
CA CYS A 54 -3.24 -8.77 0.55
C CYS A 54 -4.61 -8.07 0.58
N TRP A 55 -5.08 -7.54 -0.57
CA TRP A 55 -6.35 -6.83 -0.72
C TRP A 55 -7.54 -7.71 -1.10
N LEU A 56 -7.39 -9.03 -1.05
CA LEU A 56 -8.45 -9.98 -1.48
C LEU A 56 -9.80 -9.76 -0.82
N ASN A 57 -9.83 -9.38 0.47
CA ASN A 57 -11.09 -9.10 1.19
C ASN A 57 -11.80 -7.83 0.68
N GLN A 58 -11.08 -6.90 0.08
CA GLN A 58 -11.63 -5.67 -0.49
C GLN A 58 -12.16 -5.93 -1.90
N VAL A 59 -11.35 -6.58 -2.74
CA VAL A 59 -11.67 -6.78 -4.16
C VAL A 59 -12.70 -7.89 -4.42
N SER A 60 -12.93 -8.78 -3.45
CA SER A 60 -13.95 -9.86 -3.54
C SER A 60 -15.21 -9.59 -2.73
N GLY A 61 -15.30 -8.43 -2.07
CA GLY A 61 -16.44 -8.04 -1.21
C GLY A 61 -17.42 -7.10 -1.93
N ASP A 62 -18.29 -6.50 -1.12
CA ASP A 62 -19.40 -5.62 -1.58
C ASP A 62 -18.88 -4.33 -2.28
N LEU A 63 -17.61 -3.95 -2.06
CA LEU A 63 -16.99 -2.84 -2.80
C LEU A 63 -16.95 -3.08 -4.30
N ALA A 64 -16.85 -4.35 -4.74
CA ALA A 64 -16.76 -4.71 -6.15
C ALA A 64 -18.01 -4.35 -6.97
N ASP A 65 -19.18 -4.28 -6.33
CA ASP A 65 -20.42 -3.91 -7.01
C ASP A 65 -20.47 -2.41 -7.35
N THR A 66 -19.75 -1.58 -6.59
CA THR A 66 -19.87 -0.12 -6.64
C THR A 66 -18.64 0.57 -7.18
N PHE A 67 -17.45 0.05 -6.88
CA PHE A 67 -16.18 0.73 -7.12
C PHE A 67 -15.38 0.04 -8.24
N ARG A 68 -14.65 0.86 -9.00
CA ARG A 68 -13.59 0.42 -9.87
C ARG A 68 -12.31 0.36 -9.04
N MET A 69 -11.79 -0.81 -8.82
CA MET A 69 -10.63 -1.03 -7.97
C MET A 69 -9.43 -1.45 -8.79
N VAL A 70 -8.28 -0.81 -8.55
CA VAL A 70 -7.01 -1.23 -9.13
C VAL A 70 -6.07 -1.59 -7.98
N THR A 71 -5.45 -2.75 -8.10
CA THR A 71 -4.33 -3.20 -7.27
C THR A 71 -3.08 -3.33 -8.12
N PHE A 72 -1.91 -3.15 -7.55
CA PHE A 72 -0.66 -3.41 -8.27
C PHE A 72 0.41 -3.91 -7.31
N ASP A 73 1.32 -4.72 -7.85
CA ASP A 73 2.52 -5.11 -7.13
C ASP A 73 3.55 -3.98 -7.22
N LEU A 74 4.03 -3.50 -6.09
CA LEU A 74 5.10 -2.51 -6.01
C LEU A 74 6.37 -3.02 -6.71
N ARG A 75 7.25 -2.11 -7.16
CA ARG A 75 8.58 -2.49 -7.67
C ARG A 75 9.27 -3.45 -6.70
N GLY A 76 9.85 -4.52 -7.22
CA GLY A 76 10.50 -5.54 -6.39
C GLY A 76 9.58 -6.57 -5.74
N HIS A 77 8.26 -6.47 -5.91
CA HIS A 77 7.27 -7.35 -5.27
C HIS A 77 6.45 -8.15 -6.29
N GLY A 78 5.74 -9.16 -5.78
CA GLY A 78 4.74 -9.93 -6.52
C GLY A 78 5.18 -10.33 -7.91
N LEU A 79 4.43 -9.95 -8.94
CA LEU A 79 4.72 -10.18 -10.35
C LEU A 79 5.39 -8.99 -11.05
N SER A 80 5.60 -7.86 -10.38
CA SER A 80 6.40 -6.74 -10.89
C SER A 80 7.87 -7.09 -11.01
N GLU A 81 8.61 -6.36 -11.86
CA GLU A 81 10.05 -6.57 -12.05
C GLU A 81 10.83 -6.34 -10.74
N LYS A 82 11.92 -7.12 -10.60
CA LYS A 82 12.76 -7.20 -9.40
C LYS A 82 14.22 -7.01 -9.75
N PRO A 83 14.63 -5.82 -10.25
CA PRO A 83 16.03 -5.56 -10.55
C PRO A 83 16.87 -5.70 -9.26
N PRO A 84 18.08 -6.28 -9.33
CA PRO A 84 18.83 -6.65 -8.13
C PRO A 84 19.56 -5.49 -7.45
N GLY A 85 19.73 -4.35 -8.13
CA GLY A 85 20.50 -3.22 -7.60
C GLY A 85 19.72 -2.36 -6.60
N PRO A 86 20.33 -1.90 -5.50
CA PRO A 86 19.66 -1.03 -4.53
C PRO A 86 19.26 0.33 -5.11
N GLU A 87 19.92 0.81 -6.17
CA GLU A 87 19.61 2.06 -6.87
C GLU A 87 18.21 2.11 -7.45
N TYR A 88 17.62 0.96 -7.77
CA TYR A 88 16.22 0.87 -8.23
C TYR A 88 15.19 1.13 -7.14
N TYR A 89 15.61 1.17 -5.89
CA TYR A 89 14.72 1.26 -4.72
C TYR A 89 14.96 2.49 -3.85
N ALA A 90 16.13 3.14 -3.98
CA ALA A 90 16.55 4.22 -3.09
C ALA A 90 15.84 5.55 -3.39
N ASP A 91 15.62 5.87 -4.67
CA ASP A 91 15.09 7.16 -5.10
C ASP A 91 13.56 7.22 -4.98
N GLY A 92 13.05 8.16 -4.17
CA GLY A 92 11.62 8.40 -3.99
C GLY A 92 10.90 8.83 -5.28
N GLN A 93 11.61 9.46 -6.23
CA GLN A 93 11.02 9.85 -7.51
C GLN A 93 10.56 8.63 -8.30
N LEU A 94 11.33 7.53 -8.29
CA LEU A 94 10.93 6.29 -8.98
C LEU A 94 9.64 5.69 -8.43
N TRP A 95 9.42 5.79 -7.11
CA TRP A 95 8.18 5.32 -6.47
C TRP A 95 6.99 6.22 -6.78
N ALA A 96 7.25 7.53 -6.80
CA ALA A 96 6.24 8.51 -7.22
C ALA A 96 5.81 8.29 -8.67
N ASP A 97 6.77 8.05 -9.56
CA ASP A 97 6.53 7.78 -10.98
C ASP A 97 5.79 6.46 -11.20
N ASP A 98 6.05 5.43 -10.36
CA ASP A 98 5.27 4.19 -10.39
C ASP A 98 3.79 4.46 -10.14
N LEU A 99 3.50 5.14 -9.04
CA LEU A 99 2.11 5.42 -8.66
C LEU A 99 1.41 6.32 -9.69
N ALA A 100 2.10 7.34 -10.18
CA ALA A 100 1.62 8.21 -11.25
C ALA A 100 1.32 7.42 -12.53
N SER A 101 2.23 6.51 -12.91
CA SER A 101 2.06 5.64 -14.09
C SER A 101 0.90 4.67 -13.96
N VAL A 102 0.64 4.14 -12.75
CA VAL A 102 -0.54 3.31 -12.48
C VAL A 102 -1.81 4.14 -12.69
N ILE A 103 -1.91 5.33 -12.13
CA ILE A 103 -3.07 6.22 -12.28
C ILE A 103 -3.32 6.52 -13.76
N ASP A 104 -2.28 6.96 -14.49
CA ASP A 104 -2.38 7.40 -15.89
C ASP A 104 -2.72 6.24 -16.83
N GLN A 105 -1.89 5.17 -16.83
CA GLN A 105 -2.01 4.07 -17.79
C GLN A 105 -3.23 3.17 -17.53
N THR A 106 -3.79 3.17 -16.33
CA THR A 106 -5.07 2.51 -16.04
C THR A 106 -6.27 3.46 -16.23
N GLY A 107 -6.02 4.75 -16.46
CA GLY A 107 -7.07 5.76 -16.69
C GLY A 107 -7.95 5.99 -15.46
N LEU A 108 -7.35 6.06 -14.26
CA LEU A 108 -8.08 6.41 -13.05
C LEU A 108 -8.22 7.93 -12.94
N ASP A 109 -9.44 8.42 -12.95
CA ASP A 109 -9.72 9.84 -12.77
C ASP A 109 -9.92 10.16 -11.28
N GLN A 110 -8.95 10.86 -10.70
CA GLN A 110 -8.96 11.27 -9.29
C GLN A 110 -9.28 10.13 -8.30
N PRO A 111 -8.49 9.02 -8.26
CA PRO A 111 -8.76 7.91 -7.37
C PRO A 111 -8.61 8.30 -5.90
N VAL A 112 -9.29 7.56 -5.02
CA VAL A 112 -8.88 7.46 -3.61
C VAL A 112 -7.70 6.49 -3.54
N LEU A 113 -6.59 6.94 -2.95
CA LEU A 113 -5.44 6.09 -2.66
C LEU A 113 -5.68 5.33 -1.35
N VAL A 114 -5.57 4.01 -1.39
CA VAL A 114 -5.71 3.13 -0.22
C VAL A 114 -4.37 2.48 0.03
N SER A 115 -3.66 2.93 1.06
CA SER A 115 -2.29 2.49 1.32
C SER A 115 -2.18 1.72 2.64
N TRP A 116 -1.32 0.71 2.65
CA TRP A 116 -1.01 -0.04 3.85
C TRP A 116 0.48 0.02 4.16
N SER A 117 0.84 0.30 5.43
CA SER A 117 2.20 0.18 5.94
C SER A 117 3.20 0.98 5.08
N TYR A 118 4.17 0.30 4.45
CA TYR A 118 5.14 0.89 3.51
C TYR A 118 4.48 1.61 2.32
N GLY A 119 3.25 1.23 1.95
CA GLY A 119 2.47 1.96 0.96
C GLY A 119 2.27 3.43 1.31
N GLY A 120 2.31 3.80 2.59
CA GLY A 120 2.33 5.18 3.03
C GLY A 120 3.56 5.96 2.55
N TYR A 121 4.73 5.31 2.44
CA TYR A 121 5.93 5.95 1.85
C TYR A 121 5.75 6.25 0.37
N VAL A 122 5.13 5.31 -0.36
CA VAL A 122 4.84 5.50 -1.79
C VAL A 122 3.88 6.67 -1.98
N VAL A 123 2.87 6.79 -1.12
CA VAL A 123 1.96 7.95 -1.13
C VAL A 123 2.71 9.24 -0.80
N ALA A 124 3.62 9.24 0.19
CA ALA A 124 4.41 10.43 0.53
C ALA A 124 5.35 10.84 -0.60
N ASP A 125 5.99 9.89 -1.28
CA ASP A 125 6.82 10.15 -2.45
C ASP A 125 5.98 10.77 -3.59
N TYR A 126 4.80 10.21 -3.85
CA TYR A 126 3.87 10.74 -4.85
C TYR A 126 3.42 12.17 -4.53
N LEU A 127 2.99 12.42 -3.30
CA LEU A 127 2.59 13.76 -2.86
C LEU A 127 3.73 14.78 -2.96
N ARG A 128 4.97 14.34 -2.73
CA ARG A 128 6.16 15.21 -2.85
C ARG A 128 6.44 15.60 -4.28
N ALA A 129 6.32 14.64 -5.21
CA ALA A 129 6.61 14.85 -6.63
C ALA A 129 5.46 15.53 -7.38
N TYR A 130 4.22 15.13 -7.11
CA TYR A 130 3.04 15.48 -7.92
C TYR A 130 1.94 16.23 -7.17
N GLY A 131 2.02 16.35 -5.85
CA GLY A 131 0.95 16.92 -5.04
C GLY A 131 -0.31 16.06 -5.03
N ASP A 132 -1.43 16.67 -4.63
CA ASP A 132 -2.71 15.97 -4.45
C ASP A 132 -3.79 16.33 -5.51
N ALA A 133 -3.43 17.07 -6.56
CA ALA A 133 -4.40 17.56 -7.55
C ALA A 133 -5.05 16.44 -8.39
N HIS A 134 -4.41 15.29 -8.53
CA HIS A 134 -4.88 14.17 -9.35
C HIS A 134 -5.46 13.01 -8.53
N ILE A 135 -5.72 13.23 -7.24
CA ILE A 135 -6.37 12.27 -6.35
C ILE A 135 -7.51 12.96 -5.60
N SER A 136 -8.48 12.21 -5.12
CA SER A 136 -9.64 12.78 -4.42
C SER A 136 -9.61 12.56 -2.91
N GLY A 137 -8.86 11.57 -2.43
CA GLY A 137 -8.75 11.25 -1.01
C GLY A 137 -7.66 10.20 -0.76
N ILE A 138 -7.34 9.98 0.51
CA ILE A 138 -6.32 9.03 0.94
C ILE A 138 -6.83 8.24 2.15
N ASN A 139 -6.71 6.91 2.12
CA ASN A 139 -6.81 6.05 3.29
C ASN A 139 -5.41 5.53 3.66
N LEU A 140 -4.99 5.78 4.90
CA LEU A 140 -3.72 5.32 5.48
C LEU A 140 -4.01 4.20 6.49
N ALA A 141 -3.94 2.93 6.05
CA ALA A 141 -4.17 1.76 6.90
C ALA A 141 -2.86 1.29 7.55
N GLY A 142 -2.70 1.45 8.87
CA GLY A 142 -1.47 1.09 9.57
C GLY A 142 -0.21 1.67 8.89
N SER A 143 -0.34 2.82 8.23
CA SER A 143 0.69 3.32 7.32
C SER A 143 1.86 3.94 8.06
N ALA A 144 3.07 3.62 7.59
CA ALA A 144 4.30 4.27 8.01
C ALA A 144 4.50 5.54 7.19
N MET A 145 4.52 6.69 7.83
CA MET A 145 4.70 8.00 7.18
C MET A 145 6.04 8.65 7.50
N ILE A 146 6.72 8.14 8.52
CA ILE A 146 8.02 8.63 8.97
C ILE A 146 8.88 7.43 9.36
N LEU A 147 10.09 7.31 8.77
CA LEU A 147 11.07 6.29 9.11
C LEU A 147 12.48 6.89 9.04
N ARG A 148 12.94 7.40 10.16
CA ARG A 148 14.33 7.85 10.37
C ARG A 148 14.62 7.99 11.86
N PRO A 149 15.88 7.89 12.31
CA PRO A 149 16.22 8.21 13.67
C PRO A 149 15.82 9.67 14.04
N PRO A 150 15.23 9.95 15.19
CA PRO A 150 14.90 9.03 16.30
C PRO A 150 13.51 8.35 16.17
N THR A 151 12.87 8.38 15.04
CA THR A 151 11.47 7.97 14.83
C THR A 151 11.24 6.46 14.78
N PHE A 152 12.28 5.65 15.04
CA PHE A 152 12.11 4.23 15.36
C PHE A 152 11.18 3.99 16.55
N ASP A 153 10.92 5.01 17.37
CA ASP A 153 9.94 4.96 18.45
C ASP A 153 8.51 4.65 17.99
N HIS A 154 8.23 4.80 16.69
CA HIS A 154 6.94 4.46 16.08
C HIS A 154 6.94 3.09 15.36
N ILE A 155 8.06 2.37 15.40
CA ILE A 155 8.20 1.04 14.82
C ILE A 155 8.21 0.00 15.93
N GLY A 156 7.32 -0.96 15.82
CA GLY A 156 7.09 -1.96 16.84
C GLY A 156 8.07 -3.16 16.78
N PRO A 157 8.13 -3.94 17.87
CA PRO A 157 8.99 -5.11 17.96
C PRO A 157 8.69 -6.17 16.90
N GLY A 158 7.44 -6.25 16.43
CA GLY A 158 7.06 -7.20 15.36
C GLY A 158 7.86 -7.00 14.06
N LEU A 159 8.24 -5.75 13.73
CA LEU A 159 9.18 -5.50 12.63
C LEU A 159 10.63 -5.58 13.09
N LEU A 160 11.00 -4.87 14.15
CA LEU A 160 12.41 -4.71 14.57
C LEU A 160 13.12 -6.03 14.86
N GLU A 161 12.42 -7.00 15.46
CA GLU A 161 12.97 -8.31 15.81
C GLU A 161 13.10 -9.28 14.62
N ASN A 162 12.41 -9.01 13.51
CA ASN A 162 12.34 -9.94 12.39
C ASN A 162 12.95 -9.40 11.10
N ALA A 163 13.01 -8.09 10.92
CA ALA A 163 13.39 -7.47 9.65
C ALA A 163 14.78 -7.88 9.17
N GLN A 164 15.78 -7.95 10.06
CA GLN A 164 17.13 -8.34 9.69
C GLN A 164 17.17 -9.78 9.16
N ASP A 165 16.57 -10.74 9.86
CA ASP A 165 16.51 -12.13 9.46
C ASP A 165 15.71 -12.36 8.18
N MET A 166 14.70 -11.53 7.92
CA MET A 166 13.94 -11.55 6.66
C MET A 166 14.76 -11.05 5.46
N CYS A 167 15.87 -10.36 5.69
CA CYS A 167 16.75 -9.83 4.65
C CYS A 167 17.99 -10.72 4.38
N VAL A 168 18.17 -11.82 5.10
CA VAL A 168 19.31 -12.74 4.87
C VAL A 168 19.01 -13.76 3.77
N PRO A 169 20.03 -14.22 3.02
CA PRO A 169 19.86 -15.20 1.95
C PRO A 169 19.60 -16.63 2.44
N ASP A 170 19.87 -16.93 3.73
CA ASP A 170 19.57 -18.23 4.33
C ASP A 170 18.06 -18.44 4.35
N LEU A 171 17.58 -19.38 3.53
CA LEU A 171 16.15 -19.60 3.33
C LEU A 171 15.43 -20.06 4.60
N PHE A 172 16.09 -20.86 5.43
CA PHE A 172 15.48 -21.36 6.67
C PHE A 172 15.28 -20.23 7.68
N VAL A 173 16.30 -19.40 7.87
CA VAL A 173 16.25 -18.21 8.75
C VAL A 173 15.18 -17.25 8.25
N ASN A 174 15.19 -16.97 6.94
CA ASN A 174 14.26 -16.05 6.30
C ASN A 174 12.80 -16.50 6.45
N ILE A 175 12.48 -17.75 6.13
CA ILE A 175 11.13 -18.32 6.30
C ILE A 175 10.67 -18.20 7.75
N ALA A 176 11.54 -18.58 8.69
CA ALA A 176 11.19 -18.55 10.12
C ALA A 176 10.89 -17.12 10.59
N ALA A 177 11.71 -16.15 10.18
CA ALA A 177 11.51 -14.72 10.50
C ALA A 177 10.25 -14.16 9.83
N THR A 178 10.03 -14.48 8.56
CA THR A 178 8.83 -14.05 7.83
C THR A 178 7.54 -14.59 8.51
N ARG A 179 7.55 -15.83 8.97
CA ARG A 179 6.41 -16.38 9.73
C ARG A 179 6.16 -15.66 11.04
N ARG A 180 7.23 -15.31 11.79
CA ARG A 180 7.09 -14.51 13.03
C ARG A 180 6.54 -13.13 12.74
N PHE A 181 7.08 -12.45 11.72
CA PHE A 181 6.61 -11.15 11.27
C PHE A 181 5.11 -11.18 10.90
N LEU A 182 4.68 -12.15 10.08
CA LEU A 182 3.28 -12.27 9.67
C LEU A 182 2.34 -12.50 10.86
N ARG A 183 2.75 -13.28 11.85
CA ARG A 183 1.98 -13.47 13.09
C ARG A 183 1.92 -12.21 13.94
N ALA A 184 2.91 -11.35 13.87
CA ALA A 184 2.90 -10.06 14.56
C ALA A 184 2.07 -8.97 13.83
N CYS A 185 1.70 -9.21 12.56
CA CYS A 185 0.87 -8.28 11.81
C CYS A 185 -0.60 -8.29 12.24
N THR A 186 -1.07 -9.30 12.97
CA THR A 186 -2.47 -9.41 13.39
C THR A 186 -2.59 -9.59 14.89
N SER A 187 -3.63 -9.05 15.51
CA SER A 187 -3.91 -9.25 16.93
C SER A 187 -4.50 -10.64 17.18
N ARG A 188 -5.35 -11.13 16.27
CA ARG A 188 -5.80 -12.52 16.25
C ARG A 188 -4.81 -13.41 15.50
N PRO A 189 -4.64 -14.71 15.89
CA PRO A 189 -3.85 -15.64 15.10
C PRO A 189 -4.42 -15.78 13.67
N LEU A 190 -3.55 -15.73 12.66
CA LEU A 190 -3.91 -16.11 11.29
C LEU A 190 -4.24 -17.61 11.25
N GLY A 191 -5.27 -17.95 10.47
CA GLY A 191 -5.53 -19.35 10.12
C GLY A 191 -4.37 -19.97 9.34
N ASP A 192 -4.28 -21.31 9.30
CA ASP A 192 -3.19 -21.99 8.61
C ASP A 192 -3.12 -21.65 7.12
N ASP A 193 -4.26 -21.56 6.45
CA ASP A 193 -4.36 -21.19 5.05
C ASP A 193 -4.01 -19.71 4.82
N GLU A 194 -4.47 -18.81 5.70
CA GLU A 194 -4.11 -17.39 5.66
C GLU A 194 -2.59 -17.22 5.79
N LEU A 195 -1.99 -17.88 6.77
CA LEU A 195 -0.55 -17.82 7.00
C LEU A 195 0.25 -18.43 5.85
N ALA A 196 -0.22 -19.55 5.29
CA ALA A 196 0.43 -20.20 4.15
C ALA A 196 0.40 -19.30 2.92
N ALA A 197 -0.73 -18.69 2.59
CA ALA A 197 -0.86 -17.75 1.50
C ALA A 197 0.01 -16.51 1.70
N ALA A 198 -0.06 -15.89 2.87
CA ALA A 198 0.74 -14.72 3.21
C ALA A 198 2.24 -15.02 3.15
N LEU A 199 2.68 -16.18 3.65
CA LEU A 199 4.07 -16.62 3.55
C LEU A 199 4.49 -16.80 2.09
N ALA A 200 3.63 -17.41 1.25
CA ALA A 200 3.95 -17.66 -0.15
C ALA A 200 4.23 -16.36 -0.92
N TRP A 201 3.34 -15.37 -0.86
CA TRP A 201 3.59 -14.11 -1.57
C TRP A 201 4.72 -13.27 -0.95
N ASN A 202 4.94 -13.35 0.37
CA ASN A 202 6.10 -12.72 1.00
C ASN A 202 7.40 -13.30 0.47
N MET A 203 7.49 -14.62 0.33
CA MET A 203 8.72 -15.31 -0.11
C MET A 203 9.08 -15.02 -1.58
N VAL A 204 8.18 -14.44 -2.37
CA VAL A 204 8.47 -13.97 -3.74
C VAL A 204 9.39 -12.75 -3.76
N VAL A 205 9.42 -11.96 -2.67
CA VAL A 205 10.27 -10.76 -2.56
C VAL A 205 11.71 -11.16 -2.17
N PRO A 206 12.72 -10.89 -3.02
CA PRO A 206 14.10 -11.22 -2.72
C PRO A 206 14.60 -10.55 -1.42
N PRO A 207 15.41 -11.27 -0.59
CA PRO A 207 15.93 -10.72 0.66
C PRO A 207 16.71 -9.41 0.49
N ALA A 208 17.53 -9.29 -0.56
CA ALA A 208 18.29 -8.08 -0.85
C ALA A 208 17.39 -6.86 -1.14
N ILE A 209 16.25 -7.08 -1.81
CA ILE A 209 15.27 -6.02 -2.08
C ILE A 209 14.60 -5.59 -0.78
N ARG A 210 14.21 -6.54 0.09
CA ARG A 210 13.67 -6.21 1.42
C ARG A 210 14.62 -5.30 2.21
N GLY A 211 15.93 -5.60 2.18
CA GLY A 211 16.95 -4.79 2.83
C GLY A 211 17.08 -3.39 2.21
N ALA A 212 17.10 -3.29 0.87
CA ALA A 212 17.16 -2.02 0.16
C ALA A 212 15.97 -1.10 0.50
N LEU A 213 14.78 -1.65 0.62
CA LEU A 213 13.57 -0.93 1.00
C LEU A 213 13.63 -0.35 2.42
N LEU A 214 14.15 -1.13 3.39
CA LEU A 214 14.28 -0.70 4.78
C LEU A 214 15.43 0.31 4.99
N SER A 215 16.35 0.43 4.04
CA SER A 215 17.43 1.42 4.12
C SER A 215 16.99 2.83 3.70
N ARG A 216 15.78 2.99 3.17
CA ARG A 216 15.24 4.31 2.82
C ARG A 216 14.86 5.08 4.07
N GLU A 217 15.31 6.34 4.13
CA GLU A 217 14.82 7.31 5.12
C GLU A 217 13.71 8.16 4.49
N LEU A 218 12.61 8.32 5.20
CA LEU A 218 11.51 9.14 4.76
C LEU A 218 10.87 9.87 5.92
N ASP A 219 10.54 11.13 5.70
CA ASP A 219 9.69 11.94 6.56
C ASP A 219 8.59 12.56 5.70
N GLY A 220 7.37 12.07 5.83
CA GLY A 220 6.19 12.56 5.11
C GLY A 220 5.50 13.74 5.79
N SER A 221 6.04 14.28 6.90
CA SER A 221 5.38 15.35 7.66
C SER A 221 5.15 16.60 6.82
N ASP A 222 6.08 16.94 5.93
CA ASP A 222 6.00 18.12 5.08
C ASP A 222 4.91 18.01 4.01
N VAL A 223 4.71 16.83 3.42
CA VAL A 223 3.66 16.62 2.41
C VAL A 223 2.30 16.46 3.06
N LEU A 224 2.21 15.80 4.21
CA LEU A 224 0.99 15.70 5.00
C LEU A 224 0.45 17.08 5.42
N ALA A 225 1.32 18.00 5.81
CA ALA A 225 0.95 19.36 6.20
C ALA A 225 0.34 20.16 5.04
N ARG A 226 0.64 19.81 3.78
CA ARG A 226 0.14 20.48 2.57
C ARG A 226 -0.99 19.75 1.89
N THR A 227 -1.30 18.52 2.33
CA THR A 227 -2.38 17.72 1.76
C THR A 227 -3.73 18.39 1.99
N SER A 228 -4.48 18.58 0.93
CA SER A 228 -5.78 19.28 0.95
C SER A 228 -6.98 18.34 0.70
N VAL A 229 -6.73 17.13 0.20
CA VAL A 229 -7.76 16.10 0.07
C VAL A 229 -8.05 15.46 1.42
N PRO A 230 -9.28 14.94 1.66
CA PRO A 230 -9.59 14.19 2.87
C PRO A 230 -8.65 12.99 3.07
N VAL A 231 -8.18 12.83 4.31
CA VAL A 231 -7.32 11.72 4.72
C VAL A 231 -8.00 10.94 5.85
N LEU A 232 -8.20 9.65 5.65
CA LEU A 232 -8.66 8.72 6.69
C LEU A 232 -7.48 7.88 7.17
N VAL A 233 -7.16 7.96 8.46
CA VAL A 233 -6.17 7.08 9.10
C VAL A 233 -6.94 5.93 9.76
N SER A 234 -6.75 4.70 9.28
CA SER A 234 -7.33 3.48 9.82
C SER A 234 -6.25 2.69 10.55
N HIS A 235 -6.28 2.63 11.89
CA HIS A 235 -5.15 2.07 12.65
C HIS A 235 -5.61 1.15 13.78
N GLY A 236 -4.99 -0.03 13.88
CA GLY A 236 -5.23 -0.97 14.96
C GLY A 236 -4.58 -0.54 16.27
N ARG A 237 -5.28 -0.71 17.39
CA ARG A 237 -4.72 -0.41 18.72
C ARG A 237 -3.61 -1.37 19.12
N ASP A 238 -3.68 -2.59 18.61
CA ASP A 238 -2.71 -3.66 18.93
C ASP A 238 -1.63 -3.81 17.84
N ASP A 239 -1.42 -2.77 17.00
CA ASP A 239 -0.41 -2.81 15.95
C ASP A 239 1.00 -2.88 16.54
N MET A 240 1.67 -4.03 16.31
CA MET A 240 3.02 -4.34 16.76
C MET A 240 4.08 -4.12 15.68
N ILE A 241 3.69 -3.63 14.50
CA ILE A 241 4.59 -3.35 13.36
C ILE A 241 4.82 -1.85 13.24
N VAL A 242 3.75 -1.08 13.05
CA VAL A 242 3.73 0.38 13.07
C VAL A 242 2.88 0.80 14.26
N LEU A 243 3.52 1.26 15.31
CA LEU A 243 2.84 1.52 16.59
C LEU A 243 1.74 2.58 16.46
N PRO A 244 0.68 2.53 17.30
CA PRO A 244 -0.41 3.52 17.31
C PRO A 244 0.05 4.98 17.38
N SER A 245 1.19 5.25 17.99
CA SER A 245 1.81 6.56 18.03
C SER A 245 2.14 7.15 16.64
N MET A 246 2.30 6.32 15.62
CA MET A 246 2.44 6.80 14.23
C MET A 246 1.15 7.43 13.72
N ALA A 247 -0.01 6.84 14.03
CA ALA A 247 -1.30 7.42 13.66
C ALA A 247 -1.52 8.78 14.32
N GLU A 248 -1.17 8.92 15.61
CA GLU A 248 -1.24 10.18 16.34
C GLU A 248 -0.29 11.22 15.73
N ARG A 249 0.92 10.80 15.36
CA ARG A 249 1.89 11.66 14.66
C ARG A 249 1.39 12.11 13.29
N THR A 250 0.78 11.20 12.52
CA THR A 250 0.17 11.50 11.22
C THR A 250 -0.96 12.52 11.37
N LEU A 251 -1.82 12.33 12.36
CA LEU A 251 -2.92 13.26 12.66
C LEU A 251 -2.41 14.67 13.03
N THR A 252 -1.33 14.72 13.80
CA THR A 252 -0.69 16.00 14.16
C THR A 252 -0.10 16.70 12.94
N ALA A 253 0.46 15.95 11.99
CA ALA A 253 1.11 16.50 10.80
C ALA A 253 0.12 16.87 9.68
N CYS A 254 -1.07 16.24 9.63
CA CYS A 254 -2.05 16.39 8.56
C CYS A 254 -3.35 17.01 9.06
N PRO A 255 -3.62 18.32 8.84
CA PRO A 255 -4.87 18.96 9.27
C PRO A 255 -6.13 18.40 8.60
N ALA A 256 -5.99 17.76 7.43
CA ALA A 256 -7.09 17.13 6.69
C ALA A 256 -7.40 15.69 7.17
N ALA A 257 -6.64 15.16 8.13
CA ALA A 257 -6.78 13.78 8.58
C ALA A 257 -7.89 13.62 9.62
N THR A 258 -8.62 12.53 9.48
CA THR A 258 -9.48 11.94 10.52
C THR A 258 -8.95 10.57 10.89
N LEU A 259 -9.18 10.13 12.13
CA LEU A 259 -8.65 8.89 12.66
C LEU A 259 -9.78 7.94 13.05
N SER A 260 -9.70 6.72 12.54
CA SER A 260 -10.52 5.59 12.94
C SER A 260 -9.67 4.56 13.68
N TRP A 261 -9.88 4.43 14.99
CA TRP A 261 -9.25 3.40 15.78
C TRP A 261 -9.97 2.07 15.68
N TYR A 262 -9.20 0.99 15.51
CA TYR A 262 -9.69 -0.38 15.49
C TYR A 262 -9.24 -1.08 16.77
N GLU A 263 -10.16 -1.28 17.68
CA GLU A 263 -9.92 -2.01 18.93
C GLU A 263 -9.74 -3.51 18.64
N ASP A 264 -8.85 -4.20 19.36
CA ASP A 264 -8.54 -5.62 19.23
C ASP A 264 -8.04 -5.99 17.80
N VAL A 265 -7.40 -5.05 17.09
CA VAL A 265 -6.90 -5.20 15.73
C VAL A 265 -5.44 -4.78 15.67
N GLY A 266 -4.62 -5.56 14.96
CA GLY A 266 -3.21 -5.31 14.75
C GLY A 266 -2.93 -4.41 13.52
N HIS A 267 -1.89 -4.78 12.76
CA HIS A 267 -1.38 -4.01 11.62
C HIS A 267 -2.26 -4.06 10.36
N MET A 268 -3.25 -4.96 10.33
CA MET A 268 -4.03 -5.26 9.14
C MET A 268 -5.54 -5.01 9.34
N PRO A 269 -6.00 -3.76 9.59
CA PRO A 269 -7.42 -3.50 9.84
C PRO A 269 -8.32 -3.95 8.68
N PHE A 270 -7.86 -3.87 7.45
CA PHE A 270 -8.56 -4.33 6.24
C PHE A 270 -8.68 -5.86 6.15
N TRP A 271 -7.87 -6.60 6.90
CA TRP A 271 -7.90 -8.07 6.96
C TRP A 271 -8.62 -8.59 8.20
N GLU A 272 -8.38 -7.98 9.35
CA GLU A 272 -8.95 -8.41 10.63
C GLU A 272 -10.41 -7.93 10.83
N ALA A 273 -10.77 -6.78 10.28
CA ALA A 273 -12.10 -6.19 10.34
C ALA A 273 -12.60 -5.70 8.97
N PRO A 274 -12.63 -6.60 7.94
CA PRO A 274 -12.85 -6.21 6.54
C PRO A 274 -14.19 -5.50 6.32
N ASP A 275 -15.27 -5.95 6.92
CA ASP A 275 -16.59 -5.35 6.75
C ASP A 275 -16.64 -3.90 7.25
N ARG A 276 -15.96 -3.62 8.37
CA ARG A 276 -15.85 -2.25 8.90
C ARG A 276 -14.98 -1.39 8.03
N PHE A 277 -13.81 -1.91 7.65
CA PHE A 277 -12.86 -1.20 6.80
C PHE A 277 -13.48 -0.83 5.45
N ASN A 278 -14.18 -1.77 4.83
CA ASN A 278 -14.85 -1.56 3.55
C ASN A 278 -15.96 -0.50 3.64
N ARG A 279 -16.74 -0.47 4.73
CA ARG A 279 -17.75 0.59 4.94
C ARG A 279 -17.10 1.96 5.10
N GLU A 280 -16.07 2.10 5.95
CA GLU A 280 -15.37 3.37 6.17
C GLU A 280 -14.70 3.88 4.88
N LEU A 281 -14.15 2.96 4.07
CA LEU A 281 -13.58 3.29 2.76
C LEU A 281 -14.65 3.75 1.77
N ALA A 282 -15.80 3.09 1.74
CA ALA A 282 -16.94 3.49 0.92
C ALA A 282 -17.50 4.87 1.34
N ASP A 283 -17.54 5.15 2.64
CA ASP A 283 -17.96 6.45 3.18
C ASP A 283 -16.98 7.56 2.74
N LEU A 284 -15.67 7.33 2.87
CA LEU A 284 -14.65 8.26 2.37
C LEU A 284 -14.82 8.52 0.87
N ALA A 285 -14.92 7.46 0.06
CA ALA A 285 -15.07 7.57 -1.39
C ALA A 285 -16.37 8.31 -1.78
N SER A 286 -17.46 8.08 -1.06
CA SER A 286 -18.74 8.76 -1.27
C SER A 286 -18.66 10.25 -0.93
N ALA A 287 -17.96 10.61 0.13
CA ALA A 287 -17.78 11.99 0.55
C ALA A 287 -16.98 12.83 -0.47
N VAL A 288 -15.98 12.22 -1.12
CA VAL A 288 -15.12 12.90 -2.10
C VAL A 288 -15.67 12.88 -3.52
N ARG A 289 -16.63 11.97 -3.81
CA ARG A 289 -17.32 11.89 -5.10
C ARG A 289 -18.27 13.07 -5.37
N SER A 290 -18.72 13.77 -4.33
CA SER A 290 -19.57 14.97 -4.48
C SER A 290 -18.82 16.03 -5.24
N PRO A 291 -19.47 16.82 -6.16
CA PRO A 291 -18.80 17.77 -7.02
C PRO A 291 -18.04 18.80 -6.19
N GLN A 292 -16.74 18.65 -6.12
CA GLN A 292 -15.84 19.68 -5.64
C GLN A 292 -15.72 20.76 -6.73
N PRO A 293 -15.58 22.05 -6.37
CA PRO A 293 -15.32 23.08 -7.38
C PRO A 293 -14.06 22.66 -8.17
N ALA A 294 -14.17 22.73 -9.52
CA ALA A 294 -13.11 22.31 -10.43
C ALA A 294 -11.76 22.89 -9.99
N ARG A 295 -10.83 22.03 -9.60
CA ARG A 295 -9.44 22.42 -9.34
C ARG A 295 -8.79 22.73 -10.69
N PRO A 296 -7.97 23.79 -10.82
CA PRO A 296 -7.25 24.03 -12.05
C PRO A 296 -6.39 22.81 -12.36
N ASN A 297 -6.60 22.21 -13.54
CA ASN A 297 -5.84 21.05 -14.01
C ASN A 297 -4.40 21.51 -14.31
N PRO A 298 -3.40 21.25 -13.43
CA PRO A 298 -2.02 21.43 -13.81
C PRO A 298 -1.72 20.38 -14.88
N LEU A 299 -1.12 20.81 -15.99
CA LEU A 299 -0.68 19.91 -17.05
C LEU A 299 0.11 18.76 -16.40
N TRP A 300 -0.37 17.52 -16.59
CA TRP A 300 0.30 16.30 -16.13
C TRP A 300 1.70 16.27 -16.76
N PRO A 301 2.78 16.24 -15.98
CA PRO A 301 4.10 16.07 -16.53
C PRO A 301 4.19 14.65 -17.09
N MET A 302 4.22 14.53 -18.42
CA MET A 302 4.50 13.25 -19.08
C MET A 302 5.79 12.66 -18.49
N PRO A 303 5.81 11.37 -18.09
CA PRO A 303 7.04 10.71 -17.69
C PRO A 303 8.09 10.97 -18.76
N SER A 304 9.25 11.47 -18.38
CA SER A 304 10.35 11.74 -19.30
C SER A 304 10.64 10.48 -20.10
N ALA A 305 10.27 10.44 -21.37
CA ALA A 305 10.68 9.38 -22.26
C ALA A 305 12.21 9.38 -22.21
N LEU A 306 12.81 8.31 -21.68
CA LEU A 306 14.23 8.08 -21.80
C LEU A 306 14.51 8.02 -23.29
N THR A 307 15.11 9.08 -23.83
CA THR A 307 15.66 9.07 -25.17
C THR A 307 16.67 7.93 -25.22
N ALA A 308 16.36 6.91 -26.00
CA ALA A 308 17.31 5.89 -26.40
C ALA A 308 18.32 6.56 -27.34
N ASP A 309 19.31 7.24 -26.77
CA ASP A 309 20.48 7.74 -27.49
C ASP A 309 21.72 7.28 -26.74
N GLY A 310 22.38 6.27 -27.29
CA GLY A 310 23.63 5.78 -26.80
C GLY A 310 23.98 4.43 -27.43
N ALA A 311 24.25 4.45 -28.76
CA ALA A 311 24.95 3.35 -29.44
C ALA A 311 26.37 3.11 -28.88
#